data_b44aab11bdf3e96ac18588df940949ed
#
_entry.id   b44aab11bdf3e96ac18588df940949ed
#
_cell.length_a   1.000
_cell.length_b   1.000
_cell.length_c   1.000
_cell.angle_alpha   90.00
_cell.angle_beta   90.00
_cell.angle_gamma   90.00
#
_symmetry.space_group_name_H-M   'P 1'
#
loop_
_entity.id
_entity.type
_entity.pdbx_description
1 polymer ?
#
loop_
_entity_poly.entity_id
_entity_poly.type
_entity_poly.pdbx_seq_one_letter_code
_entity_poly.pdbx_strand_id
1 'polypeptide(L)'
;MKRSAGILLFRFNNAALEVLLVHPGGPYWANKDAGSWSIPKGEYSEGQDALSAAKREFTEETGVNVEGEFLPLGEVRQAGGKIVQVWALKGDLDPSLIRSNTFPLEWPPKSGSVREFPEVDSAGWFLMPVAKQKLLSGQREFLARLSDRLAADIPRS
;
A
#
# COMPACT_ATOMS: atom_id res chain seq x y z
N MET A 1 2.36 -20.46 4.79
CA MET A 1 2.41 -19.09 5.35
C MET A 1 2.28 -18.10 4.19
N LYS A 2 1.33 -17.20 4.27
CA LYS A 2 1.12 -16.21 3.22
C LYS A 2 2.07 -15.02 3.41
N ARG A 3 2.71 -14.62 2.32
CA ARG A 3 3.59 -13.47 2.29
C ARG A 3 3.09 -12.45 1.28
N SER A 4 3.12 -11.18 1.68
CA SER A 4 2.83 -10.04 0.81
C SER A 4 4.02 -9.11 0.78
N ALA A 5 4.16 -8.38 -0.32
CA ALA A 5 5.20 -7.39 -0.51
C ALA A 5 4.58 -6.11 -1.03
N GLY A 6 5.04 -4.96 -0.56
CA GLY A 6 4.50 -3.68 -0.93
C GLY A 6 5.50 -2.55 -0.97
N ILE A 7 5.07 -1.44 -1.55
CA ILE A 7 5.86 -0.21 -1.67
C ILE A 7 5.11 0.91 -0.95
N LEU A 8 5.77 1.53 0.02
CA LEU A 8 5.29 2.74 0.67
C LEU A 8 5.93 3.93 -0.01
N LEU A 9 5.21 4.53 -0.96
CA LEU A 9 5.67 5.72 -1.65
C LEU A 9 5.54 6.91 -0.71
N PHE A 10 6.57 7.75 -0.63
CA PHE A 10 6.54 8.94 0.22
C PHE A 10 7.09 10.15 -0.53
N ARG A 11 6.68 11.32 -0.07
CA ARG A 11 7.18 12.60 -0.58
C ARG A 11 7.19 13.64 0.54
N PHE A 12 7.92 14.74 0.30
CA PHE A 12 7.85 15.91 1.15
C PHE A 12 7.10 17.00 0.41
N ASN A 13 6.04 17.52 1.01
CA ASN A 13 5.25 18.62 0.50
C ASN A 13 5.36 19.78 1.49
N ASN A 14 6.03 20.87 1.10
CA ASN A 14 6.34 21.99 2.00
C ASN A 14 7.00 21.50 3.31
N ALA A 15 8.01 20.64 3.18
CA ALA A 15 8.76 20.02 4.28
C ALA A 15 7.95 19.03 5.14
N ALA A 16 6.68 18.79 4.83
CA ALA A 16 5.85 17.81 5.53
C ALA A 16 5.91 16.46 4.82
N LEU A 17 6.14 15.40 5.58
CA LEU A 17 6.18 14.04 5.07
C LEU A 17 4.77 13.52 4.80
N GLU A 18 4.55 13.08 3.57
CA GLU A 18 3.31 12.45 3.14
C GLU A 18 3.58 11.06 2.59
N VAL A 19 2.64 10.16 2.79
CA VAL A 19 2.69 8.81 2.25
C VAL A 19 1.46 8.54 1.38
N LEU A 20 1.66 7.72 0.35
CA LEU A 20 0.58 7.29 -0.54
C LEU A 20 -0.07 6.04 0.01
N LEU A 21 -1.37 6.10 0.23
CA LEU A 21 -2.17 4.94 0.60
C LEU A 21 -3.25 4.72 -0.44
N VAL A 22 -3.74 3.49 -0.52
CA VAL A 22 -4.80 3.11 -1.45
C VAL A 22 -5.99 2.56 -0.66
N HIS A 23 -7.18 2.81 -1.19
CA HIS A 23 -8.43 2.32 -0.62
C HIS A 23 -8.88 1.09 -1.41
N PRO A 24 -9.18 -0.04 -0.73
CA PRO A 24 -9.63 -1.24 -1.44
C PRO A 24 -10.97 -1.01 -2.12
N GLY A 25 -11.11 -1.53 -3.32
CA GLY A 25 -12.33 -1.44 -4.08
C GLY A 25 -13.32 -2.56 -3.75
N GLY A 26 -14.48 -2.48 -4.35
CA GLY A 26 -15.53 -3.45 -4.17
C GLY A 26 -16.55 -3.04 -3.11
N PRO A 27 -17.72 -3.73 -3.10
CA PRO A 27 -18.84 -3.30 -2.28
C PRO A 27 -18.63 -3.48 -0.77
N TYR A 28 -17.76 -4.39 -0.36
CA TYR A 28 -17.52 -4.63 1.08
C TYR A 28 -16.76 -3.49 1.76
N TRP A 29 -16.00 -2.71 0.98
CA TRP A 29 -15.17 -1.62 1.49
C TRP A 29 -15.70 -0.23 1.16
N ALA A 30 -16.76 -0.14 0.33
CA ALA A 30 -17.21 1.11 -0.25
C ALA A 30 -17.51 2.22 0.77
N ASN A 31 -18.02 1.86 1.95
CA ASN A 31 -18.39 2.82 2.98
C ASN A 31 -17.43 2.84 4.17
N LYS A 32 -16.25 2.24 4.04
CA LYS A 32 -15.26 2.18 5.10
C LYS A 32 -14.13 3.16 4.81
N ASP A 33 -13.63 3.82 5.83
CA ASP A 33 -12.57 4.81 5.71
C ASP A 33 -11.46 4.56 6.74
N ALA A 34 -11.62 5.04 7.97
CA ALA A 34 -10.60 4.85 9.01
C ALA A 34 -10.27 3.37 9.21
N GLY A 35 -8.99 3.04 9.20
CA GLY A 35 -8.53 1.66 9.39
C GLY A 35 -8.75 0.74 8.20
N SER A 36 -9.13 1.28 7.03
CA SER A 36 -9.42 0.47 5.84
C SER A 36 -8.43 0.67 4.70
N TRP A 37 -7.63 1.71 4.74
CA TRP A 37 -6.62 1.99 3.71
C TRP A 37 -5.40 1.12 3.88
N SER A 38 -4.67 0.93 2.81
CA SER A 38 -3.52 0.01 2.76
C SER A 38 -2.35 0.63 2.02
N ILE A 39 -1.15 0.19 2.38
CA ILE A 39 0.03 0.33 1.51
C ILE A 39 -0.24 -0.54 0.28
N PRO A 40 0.03 -0.04 -0.94
CA PRO A 40 -0.10 -0.89 -2.14
C PRO A 40 0.77 -2.14 -2.01
N LYS A 41 0.13 -3.30 -2.01
CA LYS A 41 0.79 -4.58 -1.77
C LYS A 41 -0.02 -5.73 -2.32
N GLY A 42 0.63 -6.87 -2.48
CA GLY A 42 -0.06 -8.09 -2.84
C GLY A 42 0.72 -9.33 -2.46
N GLU A 43 0.05 -10.47 -2.53
CA GLU A 43 0.65 -11.75 -2.21
C GLU A 43 1.62 -12.19 -3.29
N TYR A 44 2.67 -12.90 -2.88
CA TYR A 44 3.61 -13.50 -3.81
C TYR A 44 3.97 -14.90 -3.35
N SER A 45 4.37 -15.72 -4.32
CA SER A 45 4.69 -17.12 -4.08
C SER A 45 6.12 -17.31 -3.65
N GLU A 46 6.36 -18.38 -2.89
CA GLU A 46 7.70 -18.82 -2.54
C GLU A 46 8.54 -18.98 -3.83
N GLY A 47 9.77 -18.53 -3.78
CA GLY A 47 10.66 -18.54 -4.95
C GLY A 47 10.59 -17.28 -5.81
N GLN A 48 9.58 -16.42 -5.61
CA GLN A 48 9.55 -15.11 -6.25
C GLN A 48 10.34 -14.10 -5.43
N ASP A 49 11.01 -13.17 -6.12
CA ASP A 49 11.72 -12.08 -5.46
C ASP A 49 10.70 -11.10 -4.86
N ALA A 50 10.82 -10.84 -3.56
CA ALA A 50 9.85 -10.01 -2.83
C ALA A 50 9.80 -8.58 -3.37
N LEU A 51 10.94 -7.95 -3.68
CA LEU A 51 10.93 -6.59 -4.21
C LEU A 51 10.29 -6.53 -5.60
N SER A 52 10.60 -7.49 -6.45
CA SER A 52 9.97 -7.57 -7.78
C SER A 52 8.46 -7.72 -7.66
N ALA A 53 8.00 -8.55 -6.72
CA ALA A 53 6.58 -8.71 -6.44
C ALA A 53 5.96 -7.40 -5.94
N ALA A 54 6.63 -6.70 -5.04
CA ALA A 54 6.15 -5.41 -4.52
C ALA A 54 5.99 -4.38 -5.65
N LYS A 55 6.94 -4.30 -6.57
CA LYS A 55 6.89 -3.39 -7.71
C LYS A 55 5.73 -3.76 -8.65
N ARG A 56 5.55 -5.04 -8.93
CA ARG A 56 4.44 -5.52 -9.76
C ARG A 56 3.10 -5.17 -9.13
N GLU A 57 2.94 -5.43 -7.84
CA GLU A 57 1.70 -5.16 -7.12
C GLU A 57 1.39 -3.66 -7.09
N PHE A 58 2.41 -2.82 -6.92
CA PHE A 58 2.22 -1.38 -6.98
C PHE A 58 1.66 -0.97 -8.34
N THR A 59 2.22 -1.51 -9.43
CA THR A 59 1.74 -1.22 -10.78
C THR A 59 0.33 -1.74 -11.01
N GLU A 60 0.01 -2.93 -10.52
CA GLU A 60 -1.33 -3.50 -10.66
C GLU A 60 -2.38 -2.68 -9.91
N GLU A 61 -2.04 -2.10 -8.77
CA GLU A 61 -2.97 -1.34 -7.95
C GLU A 61 -3.07 0.13 -8.35
N THR A 62 -2.05 0.71 -8.95
CA THR A 62 -2.02 2.14 -9.27
C THR A 62 -1.92 2.46 -10.76
N GLY A 63 -1.46 1.52 -11.58
CA GLY A 63 -1.17 1.76 -12.98
C GLY A 63 0.16 2.47 -13.22
N VAL A 64 0.96 2.68 -12.18
CA VAL A 64 2.22 3.43 -12.26
C VAL A 64 3.39 2.50 -12.01
N ASN A 65 4.39 2.55 -12.89
CA ASN A 65 5.66 1.84 -12.69
C ASN A 65 6.56 2.67 -11.80
N VAL A 66 7.24 2.02 -10.86
CA VAL A 66 8.14 2.69 -9.93
C VAL A 66 9.55 2.14 -10.04
N GLU A 67 10.51 3.04 -9.99
CA GLU A 67 11.94 2.75 -9.96
C GLU A 67 12.64 3.77 -9.08
N GLY A 68 13.78 3.39 -8.54
CA GLY A 68 14.58 4.27 -7.71
C GLY A 68 15.30 3.53 -6.61
N GLU A 69 15.64 4.23 -5.55
CA GLU A 69 16.29 3.67 -4.38
C GLU A 69 15.24 3.16 -3.40
N PHE A 70 15.07 1.84 -3.36
CA PHE A 70 14.13 1.20 -2.45
C PHE A 70 14.77 0.98 -1.08
N LEU A 71 14.16 1.58 -0.05
CA LEU A 71 14.64 1.52 1.32
C LEU A 71 13.89 0.42 2.07
N PRO A 72 14.57 -0.67 2.49
CA PRO A 72 13.87 -1.74 3.21
C PRO A 72 13.32 -1.26 4.54
N LEU A 73 12.04 -1.53 4.80
CA LEU A 73 11.41 -1.29 6.09
C LEU A 73 11.20 -2.60 6.87
N GLY A 74 11.60 -3.73 6.28
CA GLY A 74 11.51 -5.03 6.94
C GLY A 74 10.14 -5.66 6.86
N GLU A 75 9.90 -6.61 7.75
CA GLU A 75 8.70 -7.41 7.77
C GLU A 75 7.89 -7.13 9.02
N VAL A 76 6.56 -7.22 8.89
CA VAL A 76 5.63 -7.20 10.00
C VAL A 76 4.74 -8.43 9.90
N ARG A 77 4.57 -9.14 11.02
CA ARG A 77 3.65 -10.26 11.10
C ARG A 77 2.28 -9.73 11.50
N GLN A 78 1.30 -9.98 10.68
CA GLN A 78 -0.08 -9.61 10.96
C GLN A 78 -0.82 -10.73 11.68
N ALA A 79 -2.02 -10.40 12.21
CA ALA A 79 -2.91 -11.40 12.79
C ALA A 79 -3.18 -12.49 11.75
N GLY A 80 -3.23 -13.75 12.20
CA GLY A 80 -3.40 -14.89 11.31
C GLY A 80 -2.11 -15.41 10.70
N GLY A 81 -0.95 -14.83 11.07
CA GLY A 81 0.36 -15.32 10.63
C GLY A 81 0.82 -14.81 9.26
N LYS A 82 0.07 -13.91 8.63
CA LYS A 82 0.51 -13.28 7.37
C LYS A 82 1.72 -12.38 7.62
N ILE A 83 2.69 -12.45 6.72
CA ILE A 83 3.89 -11.61 6.79
C ILE A 83 3.82 -10.61 5.66
N VAL A 84 4.02 -9.33 5.98
CA VAL A 84 4.10 -8.25 5.00
C VAL A 84 5.49 -7.65 5.04
N GLN A 85 6.13 -7.56 3.88
CA GLN A 85 7.42 -6.94 3.71
C GLN A 85 7.25 -5.67 2.86
N VAL A 86 7.82 -4.56 3.30
CA VAL A 86 7.62 -3.26 2.65
C VAL A 86 8.96 -2.57 2.41
N TRP A 87 9.06 -1.92 1.24
CA TRP A 87 10.11 -0.99 0.91
C TRP A 87 9.52 0.41 0.80
N ALA A 88 10.25 1.40 1.28
CA ALA A 88 9.89 2.79 1.06
C ALA A 88 10.58 3.30 -0.21
N LEU A 89 9.90 4.16 -0.92
CA LEU A 89 10.43 4.79 -2.12
C LEU A 89 10.02 6.26 -2.15
N LYS A 90 11.00 7.14 -2.35
CA LYS A 90 10.70 8.55 -2.55
C LYS A 90 10.23 8.76 -3.98
N GLY A 91 9.08 9.37 -4.15
CA GLY A 91 8.52 9.61 -5.47
C GLY A 91 7.23 10.39 -5.41
N ASP A 92 6.63 10.62 -6.56
CA ASP A 92 5.39 11.35 -6.66
C ASP A 92 4.51 10.71 -7.72
N LEU A 93 3.21 10.88 -7.58
CA LEU A 93 2.24 10.53 -8.59
C LEU A 93 0.95 11.31 -8.30
N ASP A 94 0.13 11.45 -9.33
CA ASP A 94 -1.18 12.08 -9.21
C ASP A 94 -2.21 11.00 -8.86
N PRO A 95 -2.76 11.02 -7.63
CA PRO A 95 -3.69 9.97 -7.23
C PRO A 95 -4.99 9.96 -8.03
N SER A 96 -5.34 11.07 -8.69
CA SER A 96 -6.53 11.12 -9.55
C SER A 96 -6.36 10.34 -10.86
N LEU A 97 -5.13 9.97 -11.21
CA LEU A 97 -4.82 9.28 -12.46
C LEU A 97 -4.57 7.78 -12.27
N ILE A 98 -4.74 7.26 -11.07
CA ILE A 98 -4.49 5.84 -10.83
C ILE A 98 -5.44 4.95 -11.64
N ARG A 99 -4.94 3.77 -12.01
CA ARG A 99 -5.71 2.74 -12.69
C ARG A 99 -5.34 1.40 -12.10
N SER A 100 -6.26 0.78 -11.36
CA SER A 100 -6.01 -0.51 -10.78
C SER A 100 -6.55 -1.63 -11.69
N ASN A 101 -5.99 -2.83 -11.51
CA ASN A 101 -6.60 -4.02 -12.06
C ASN A 101 -7.94 -4.27 -11.38
N THR A 102 -8.75 -5.11 -11.99
CA THR A 102 -10.05 -5.49 -11.46
C THR A 102 -10.03 -6.92 -10.95
N PHE A 103 -11.04 -7.26 -10.14
CA PHE A 103 -11.26 -8.61 -9.69
C PHE A 103 -12.75 -8.97 -9.87
N PRO A 104 -13.07 -10.24 -10.17
CA PRO A 104 -14.46 -10.66 -10.28
C PRO A 104 -15.04 -10.98 -8.90
N LEU A 105 -16.29 -10.62 -8.70
CA LEU A 105 -17.01 -10.90 -7.46
C LEU A 105 -18.48 -11.15 -7.78
N GLU A 106 -19.04 -12.21 -7.20
CA GLU A 106 -20.49 -12.42 -7.26
C GLU A 106 -21.18 -11.36 -6.40
N TRP A 107 -21.96 -10.53 -7.04
CA TRP A 107 -22.64 -9.45 -6.34
C TRP A 107 -24.02 -9.15 -6.96
N PRO A 108 -25.12 -9.07 -6.20
CA PRO A 108 -25.16 -9.34 -4.75
C PRO A 108 -24.81 -10.80 -4.41
N PRO A 109 -24.49 -11.08 -3.13
CA PRO A 109 -24.17 -12.46 -2.72
C PRO A 109 -25.27 -13.43 -3.13
N LYS A 110 -24.88 -14.59 -3.65
CA LYS A 110 -25.78 -15.67 -4.09
C LYS A 110 -26.72 -15.29 -5.22
N SER A 111 -26.42 -14.21 -5.96
CA SER A 111 -27.25 -13.75 -7.08
C SER A 111 -26.97 -14.51 -8.37
N GLY A 112 -25.83 -15.19 -8.47
CA GLY A 112 -25.34 -15.78 -9.72
C GLY A 112 -24.79 -14.75 -10.70
N SER A 113 -24.75 -13.47 -10.32
CA SER A 113 -24.26 -12.39 -11.18
C SER A 113 -22.84 -12.00 -10.79
N VAL A 114 -21.88 -12.19 -11.70
CA VAL A 114 -20.48 -11.83 -11.46
C VAL A 114 -20.22 -10.44 -12.03
N ARG A 115 -19.62 -9.57 -11.23
CA ARG A 115 -19.25 -8.22 -11.63
C ARG A 115 -17.76 -8.01 -11.41
N GLU A 116 -17.18 -7.13 -12.22
CA GLU A 116 -15.79 -6.69 -12.06
C GLU A 116 -15.73 -5.45 -11.19
N PHE A 117 -14.86 -5.47 -10.17
CA PHE A 117 -14.62 -4.31 -9.31
C PHE A 117 -13.13 -3.98 -9.34
N PRO A 118 -12.75 -2.70 -9.21
CA PRO A 118 -11.33 -2.37 -9.10
C PRO A 118 -10.75 -2.93 -7.81
N GLU A 119 -9.51 -3.41 -7.85
CA GLU A 119 -8.81 -3.82 -6.62
C GLU A 119 -8.60 -2.62 -5.70
N VAL A 120 -8.36 -1.44 -6.29
CA VAL A 120 -8.19 -0.17 -5.60
C VAL A 120 -9.14 0.82 -6.25
N ASP A 121 -9.99 1.46 -5.46
CA ASP A 121 -10.95 2.44 -5.98
C ASP A 121 -10.45 3.89 -5.85
N SER A 122 -9.51 4.15 -4.95
CA SER A 122 -8.95 5.49 -4.77
C SER A 122 -7.57 5.41 -4.12
N ALA A 123 -6.81 6.48 -4.31
CA ALA A 123 -5.52 6.67 -3.66
C ALA A 123 -5.45 8.09 -3.13
N GLY A 124 -4.57 8.32 -2.17
CA GLY A 124 -4.38 9.66 -1.62
C GLY A 124 -3.03 9.80 -0.95
N TRP A 125 -2.59 11.04 -0.88
CA TRP A 125 -1.43 11.44 -0.10
C TRP A 125 -1.89 11.90 1.27
N PHE A 126 -1.28 11.33 2.32
CA PHE A 126 -1.69 11.62 3.70
C PHE A 126 -0.48 12.02 4.53
N LEU A 127 -0.66 13.05 5.35
CA LEU A 127 0.30 13.37 6.42
C LEU A 127 0.36 12.20 7.39
N MET A 128 1.49 12.01 8.05
CA MET A 128 1.73 10.85 8.91
C MET A 128 0.66 10.64 9.99
N PRO A 129 0.19 11.68 10.72
CA PRO A 129 -0.87 11.47 11.72
C PRO A 129 -2.18 10.99 11.11
N VAL A 130 -2.53 11.48 9.92
CA VAL A 130 -3.74 11.06 9.21
C VAL A 130 -3.57 9.65 8.66
N ALA A 131 -2.41 9.36 8.06
CA ALA A 131 -2.10 8.03 7.54
C ALA A 131 -2.23 6.96 8.63
N LYS A 132 -1.80 7.27 9.86
CA LYS A 132 -1.92 6.35 10.98
C LYS A 132 -3.38 5.99 11.27
N GLN A 133 -4.29 6.94 11.13
CA GLN A 133 -5.72 6.70 11.35
C GLN A 133 -6.37 5.95 10.18
N LYS A 134 -5.93 6.23 8.95
CA LYS A 134 -6.49 5.63 7.74
C LYS A 134 -6.06 4.18 7.54
N LEU A 135 -4.84 3.86 7.91
CA LEU A 135 -4.18 2.61 7.57
C LEU A 135 -4.71 1.44 8.40
N LEU A 136 -4.80 0.28 7.78
CA LEU A 136 -5.03 -0.99 8.46
C LEU A 136 -4.09 -1.10 9.65
N SER A 137 -4.62 -1.52 10.81
CA SER A 137 -3.84 -1.51 12.06
C SER A 137 -2.56 -2.35 11.96
N GLY A 138 -2.60 -3.47 11.27
CA GLY A 138 -1.44 -4.35 11.10
C GLY A 138 -0.33 -3.76 10.24
N GLN A 139 -0.55 -2.63 9.59
CA GLN A 139 0.46 -1.97 8.75
C GLN A 139 1.02 -0.69 9.36
N ARG A 140 0.45 -0.23 10.48
CA ARG A 140 0.83 1.07 11.08
C ARG A 140 2.29 1.14 11.50
N GLU A 141 2.88 0.01 11.88
CA GLU A 141 4.29 -0.03 12.29
C GLU A 141 5.23 0.44 11.17
N PHE A 142 4.85 0.25 9.91
CA PHE A 142 5.67 0.70 8.79
C PHE A 142 5.81 2.23 8.74
N LEU A 143 4.82 2.97 9.23
CA LEU A 143 4.92 4.44 9.30
C LEU A 143 6.02 4.86 10.27
N ALA A 144 6.08 4.23 11.45
CA ALA A 144 7.13 4.50 12.43
C ALA A 144 8.50 4.11 11.87
N ARG A 145 8.60 2.98 11.20
CA ARG A 145 9.85 2.53 10.57
C ARG A 145 10.32 3.48 9.48
N LEU A 146 9.38 4.04 8.70
CA LEU A 146 9.73 5.05 7.69
C LEU A 146 10.30 6.30 8.35
N SER A 147 9.65 6.82 9.39
CA SER A 147 10.14 7.99 10.11
C SER A 147 11.54 7.75 10.68
N ASP A 148 11.75 6.60 11.29
CA ASP A 148 13.06 6.24 11.86
C ASP A 148 14.13 6.12 10.78
N ARG A 149 13.80 5.51 9.65
CA ARG A 149 14.73 5.33 8.55
C ARG A 149 15.15 6.67 7.95
N LEU A 150 14.19 7.58 7.76
CA LEU A 150 14.48 8.91 7.21
C LEU A 150 15.25 9.78 8.20
N ALA A 151 14.96 9.67 9.49
CA ALA A 151 15.70 10.39 10.53
C ALA A 151 17.16 9.94 10.58
N ALA A 152 17.44 8.65 10.36
CA ALA A 152 18.79 8.11 10.34
C ALA A 152 19.62 8.64 9.16
N ASP A 153 18.96 9.08 8.07
CA ASP A 153 19.63 9.60 6.88
C ASP A 153 19.85 11.11 6.92
N ILE A 154 19.38 11.80 7.98
CA ILE A 154 19.60 13.25 8.13
C ILE A 154 21.02 13.48 8.63
N PRO A 155 21.84 14.27 7.89
CA PRO A 155 23.19 14.59 8.37
C PRO A 155 23.14 15.32 9.70
N ARG A 156 23.93 14.87 10.65
CA ARG A 156 24.11 15.59 11.93
C ARG A 156 25.10 16.74 11.70
N SER A 157 24.64 17.91 11.97
CA SER A 157 25.47 19.12 11.94
C SER A 157 26.16 19.34 13.27
#